data_de1dab7048c541dd03e52fd9390fbdc8
#
_entry.id   de1dab7048c541dd03e52fd9390fbdc8
#
_cell.length_a   1.000
_cell.length_b   1.000
_cell.length_c   1.000
_cell.angle_alpha   90.00
_cell.angle_beta   90.00
_cell.angle_gamma   90.00
#
_symmetry.space_group_name_H-M   'P 1'
#
loop_
_entity.id
_entity.type
_entity.pdbx_description
1 polymer ?
#
loop_
_entity_poly.entity_id
_entity_poly.type
_entity_poly.pdbx_seq_one_letter_code
_entity_poly.pdbx_strand_id
1 'polypeptide(L)'
;MRIFGQNKKEPEVRILVREKSDYNDIYVMQKGSKREMWFRKKNNFFLQSCIDVNKLDKLILVNTKLMISALLLQPTPKRILMIGLGGCAVSNFLSFLYPQAIIDVVEIDQKVIDISKKFFFLNETLNYKVHHDDGRQFIRKMSNEKTYDLIYLDAFKSGSIPFHLKTIQFYEDVNRVLSP
;
A
#
# COMPACT_ATOMS: atom_id res chain seq x y z
N MET A 1 -34.76 27.23 24.94
CA MET A 1 -33.97 27.36 23.69
C MET A 1 -33.45 25.97 23.34
N ARG A 2 -34.14 25.24 22.45
CA ARG A 2 -33.74 23.87 22.06
C ARG A 2 -32.74 23.99 20.93
N ILE A 3 -31.49 23.59 21.20
CA ILE A 3 -30.43 23.48 20.18
C ILE A 3 -30.74 22.20 19.38
N PHE A 4 -31.20 22.37 18.15
CA PHE A 4 -31.39 21.27 17.21
C PHE A 4 -30.01 20.67 16.87
N GLY A 5 -29.69 19.53 17.47
CA GLY A 5 -28.62 18.68 17.01
C GLY A 5 -28.96 18.17 15.61
N GLN A 6 -28.23 18.63 14.59
CA GLN A 6 -28.32 18.06 13.25
C GLN A 6 -27.90 16.60 13.35
N ASN A 7 -28.83 15.68 13.23
CA ASN A 7 -28.57 14.26 12.97
C ASN A 7 -27.86 14.16 11.58
N LYS A 8 -26.55 14.26 11.54
CA LYS A 8 -25.80 13.90 10.34
C LYS A 8 -26.05 12.42 10.11
N LYS A 9 -26.93 12.09 9.15
CA LYS A 9 -27.09 10.72 8.65
C LYS A 9 -25.69 10.20 8.33
N GLU A 10 -25.32 9.05 8.90
CA GLU A 10 -24.08 8.40 8.50
C GLU A 10 -24.11 8.16 6.99
N PRO A 11 -23.01 8.44 6.28
CA PRO A 11 -22.97 8.22 4.84
C PRO A 11 -23.18 6.73 4.52
N GLU A 12 -24.02 6.47 3.54
CA GLU A 12 -24.32 5.14 3.06
C GLU A 12 -23.04 4.45 2.55
N VAL A 13 -22.87 3.17 2.90
CA VAL A 13 -21.77 2.35 2.40
C VAL A 13 -22.17 1.73 1.06
N ARG A 14 -21.40 1.98 0.03
CA ARG A 14 -21.60 1.42 -1.31
C ARG A 14 -20.46 0.48 -1.65
N ILE A 15 -20.78 -0.75 -2.05
CA ILE A 15 -19.79 -1.68 -2.61
C ILE A 15 -19.60 -1.30 -4.08
N LEU A 16 -18.38 -0.89 -4.43
CA LEU A 16 -18.01 -0.51 -5.80
C LEU A 16 -17.59 -1.72 -6.63
N VAL A 17 -16.93 -2.69 -6.01
CA VAL A 17 -16.49 -3.93 -6.67
C VAL A 17 -16.29 -5.04 -5.65
N ARG A 18 -16.51 -6.26 -6.12
CA ARG A 18 -16.09 -7.49 -5.46
C ARG A 18 -15.40 -8.35 -6.50
N GLU A 19 -14.15 -8.68 -6.23
CA GLU A 19 -13.30 -9.51 -7.11
C GLU A 19 -12.65 -10.61 -6.28
N LYS A 20 -12.42 -11.76 -6.91
CA LYS A 20 -11.69 -12.86 -6.31
C LYS A 20 -10.41 -13.11 -7.10
N SER A 21 -9.29 -13.20 -6.41
CA SER A 21 -8.00 -13.63 -6.95
C SER A 21 -7.58 -14.97 -6.34
N ASP A 22 -6.41 -15.48 -6.73
CA ASP A 22 -5.80 -16.65 -6.12
C ASP A 22 -5.34 -16.41 -4.68
N TYR A 23 -5.23 -15.14 -4.29
CA TYR A 23 -4.73 -14.72 -2.98
C TYR A 23 -5.83 -14.21 -2.05
N ASN A 24 -6.84 -13.48 -2.61
CA ASN A 24 -7.78 -12.70 -1.81
C ASN A 24 -9.20 -12.69 -2.38
N ASP A 25 -10.20 -12.53 -1.51
CA ASP A 25 -11.56 -12.10 -1.85
C ASP A 25 -11.64 -10.60 -1.56
N ILE A 26 -11.56 -9.76 -2.59
CA ILE A 26 -11.30 -8.32 -2.52
C ILE A 26 -12.61 -7.55 -2.64
N TYR A 27 -12.83 -6.59 -1.74
CA TYR A 27 -13.94 -5.66 -1.79
C TYR A 27 -13.43 -4.23 -1.83
N VAL A 28 -14.01 -3.40 -2.68
CA VAL A 28 -13.84 -1.95 -2.62
C VAL A 28 -15.15 -1.32 -2.18
N MET A 29 -15.08 -0.54 -1.12
CA MET A 29 -16.24 0.12 -0.54
C MET A 29 -16.02 1.63 -0.52
N GLN A 30 -17.12 2.38 -0.67
CA GLN A 30 -17.15 3.85 -0.57
C GLN A 30 -18.10 4.25 0.55
N LYS A 31 -17.62 5.05 1.51
CA LYS A 31 -18.41 5.68 2.57
C LYS A 31 -18.12 7.17 2.59
N GLY A 32 -19.02 7.98 2.03
CA GLY A 32 -18.76 9.41 1.82
C GLY A 32 -17.56 9.63 0.91
N SER A 33 -16.57 10.41 1.35
CA SER A 33 -15.30 10.59 0.63
C SER A 33 -14.27 9.48 0.86
N LYS A 34 -14.50 8.56 1.81
CA LYS A 34 -13.57 7.47 2.09
C LYS A 34 -13.78 6.31 1.16
N ARG A 35 -12.71 5.87 0.52
CA ARG A 35 -12.68 4.65 -0.30
C ARG A 35 -11.74 3.65 0.35
N GLU A 36 -12.24 2.43 0.55
CA GLU A 36 -11.62 1.39 1.34
C GLU A 36 -11.44 0.13 0.51
N MET A 37 -10.29 -0.52 0.64
CA MET A 37 -10.03 -1.87 0.16
C MET A 37 -10.06 -2.83 1.33
N TRP A 38 -10.85 -3.89 1.20
CA TRP A 38 -11.02 -4.92 2.20
C TRP A 38 -10.70 -6.29 1.62
N PHE A 39 -9.99 -7.11 2.37
CA PHE A 39 -9.86 -8.52 2.08
C PHE A 39 -10.77 -9.32 3.00
N ARG A 40 -11.49 -10.28 2.42
CA ARG A 40 -12.35 -11.19 3.18
C ARG A 40 -11.72 -12.58 3.27
N LYS A 41 -11.68 -13.13 4.46
CA LYS A 41 -11.31 -14.52 4.72
C LYS A 41 -12.38 -15.16 5.61
N LYS A 42 -13.08 -16.14 5.08
CA LYS A 42 -14.28 -16.74 5.73
C LYS A 42 -15.31 -15.62 6.01
N ASN A 43 -15.63 -15.39 7.29
CA ASN A 43 -16.59 -14.37 7.71
C ASN A 43 -15.93 -13.07 8.20
N ASN A 44 -14.61 -12.97 8.16
CA ASN A 44 -13.88 -11.79 8.65
C ASN A 44 -13.43 -10.89 7.49
N PHE A 45 -13.58 -9.58 7.70
CA PHE A 45 -13.08 -8.55 6.79
C PHE A 45 -11.86 -7.87 7.42
N PHE A 46 -10.84 -7.66 6.61
CA PHE A 46 -9.59 -7.02 7.00
C PHE A 46 -9.38 -5.78 6.11
N LEU A 47 -9.41 -4.61 6.74
CA LEU A 47 -9.14 -3.35 6.03
C LEU A 47 -7.67 -3.33 5.60
N GLN A 48 -7.45 -3.21 4.29
CA GLN A 48 -6.11 -3.17 3.69
C GLN A 48 -5.68 -1.74 3.39
N SER A 49 -6.60 -0.90 2.95
CA SER A 49 -6.28 0.47 2.58
C SER A 49 -7.50 1.37 2.72
N CYS A 50 -7.27 2.64 3.01
CA CYS A 50 -8.29 3.67 3.03
C CYS A 50 -7.69 4.98 2.52
N ILE A 51 -8.36 5.60 1.53
CA ILE A 51 -8.04 6.92 1.02
C ILE A 51 -9.24 7.86 1.18
N ASP A 52 -9.00 9.15 1.23
CA ASP A 52 -10.02 10.18 1.01
C ASP A 52 -9.92 10.63 -0.45
N VAL A 53 -10.95 10.35 -1.25
CA VAL A 53 -10.93 10.66 -2.70
C VAL A 53 -10.87 12.16 -2.99
N ASN A 54 -11.15 13.01 -2.01
CA ASN A 54 -11.08 14.46 -2.11
C ASN A 54 -9.74 15.02 -1.58
N LYS A 55 -8.89 14.17 -0.95
CA LYS A 55 -7.62 14.57 -0.30
C LYS A 55 -6.59 13.45 -0.43
N LEU A 56 -6.14 13.20 -1.67
CA LEU A 56 -5.21 12.11 -1.98
C LEU A 56 -3.81 12.31 -1.39
N ASP A 57 -3.49 13.52 -1.00
CA ASP A 57 -2.27 13.93 -0.29
C ASP A 57 -2.29 13.61 1.21
N LYS A 58 -3.35 12.95 1.72
CA LYS A 58 -3.50 12.64 3.14
C LYS A 58 -3.62 11.14 3.41
N LEU A 59 -2.77 10.65 4.29
CA LEU A 59 -2.89 9.31 4.84
C LEU A 59 -4.00 9.27 5.91
N ILE A 60 -4.90 8.30 5.77
CA ILE A 60 -6.07 8.16 6.66
C ILE A 60 -5.78 7.22 7.82
N LEU A 61 -5.20 6.05 7.54
CA LEU A 61 -4.98 5.01 8.54
C LEU A 61 -3.76 5.32 9.43
N VAL A 62 -3.85 4.93 10.70
CA VAL A 62 -2.77 5.15 11.66
C VAL A 62 -1.51 4.37 11.28
N ASN A 63 -1.64 3.13 10.84
CA ASN A 63 -0.51 2.31 10.40
C ASN A 63 0.25 2.95 9.22
N THR A 64 -0.46 3.50 8.23
CA THR A 64 0.20 4.19 7.11
C THR A 64 0.93 5.45 7.55
N LYS A 65 0.41 6.19 8.54
CA LYS A 65 1.09 7.34 9.15
C LYS A 65 2.34 6.92 9.92
N LEU A 66 2.27 5.79 10.65
CA LEU A 66 3.42 5.25 11.34
C LEU A 66 4.51 4.77 10.37
N MET A 67 4.14 4.18 9.25
CA MET A 67 5.12 3.80 8.22
C MET A 67 5.94 5.00 7.73
N ILE A 68 5.29 6.15 7.54
CA ILE A 68 5.98 7.38 7.11
C ILE A 68 6.98 7.91 8.14
N SER A 69 6.91 7.50 9.42
CA SER A 69 7.91 7.89 10.41
C SER A 69 9.32 7.39 10.09
N ALA A 70 9.48 6.39 9.21
CA ALA A 70 10.79 5.97 8.71
C ALA A 70 11.54 7.10 7.97
N LEU A 71 10.83 8.11 7.47
CA LEU A 71 11.42 9.32 6.88
C LEU A 71 12.17 10.17 7.89
N LEU A 72 11.97 9.98 9.19
CA LEU A 72 12.81 10.61 10.22
C LEU A 72 14.25 10.09 10.20
N LEU A 73 14.44 8.84 9.75
CA LEU A 73 15.77 8.21 9.60
C LEU A 73 16.35 8.44 8.21
N GLN A 74 15.52 8.55 7.18
CA GLN A 74 15.91 8.82 5.80
C GLN A 74 15.02 9.93 5.21
N PRO A 75 15.34 11.21 5.48
CA PRO A 75 14.44 12.33 5.16
C PRO A 75 14.42 12.71 3.68
N THR A 76 15.40 12.27 2.88
CA THR A 76 15.53 12.60 1.46
C THR A 76 15.82 11.36 0.61
N PRO A 77 14.94 10.34 0.64
CA PRO A 77 15.19 9.12 -0.13
C PRO A 77 15.12 9.42 -1.63
N LYS A 78 16.07 8.87 -2.39
CA LYS A 78 16.12 8.96 -3.85
C LYS A 78 15.53 7.72 -4.51
N ARG A 79 15.63 6.56 -3.85
CA ARG A 79 15.10 5.30 -4.34
C ARG A 79 14.39 4.54 -3.21
N ILE A 80 13.13 4.28 -3.42
CA ILE A 80 12.25 3.64 -2.44
C ILE A 80 11.72 2.34 -3.01
N LEU A 81 11.83 1.25 -2.25
CA LEU A 81 11.15 -0.01 -2.54
C LEU A 81 9.99 -0.20 -1.56
N MET A 82 8.85 -0.60 -2.07
CA MET A 82 7.72 -1.01 -1.26
C MET A 82 7.27 -2.42 -1.64
N ILE A 83 7.23 -3.33 -0.69
CA ILE A 83 6.74 -4.70 -0.87
C ILE A 83 5.32 -4.77 -0.30
N GLY A 84 4.36 -4.89 -1.19
CA GLY A 84 2.93 -4.75 -0.95
C GLY A 84 2.40 -3.40 -1.45
N LEU A 85 1.27 -3.42 -2.15
CA LEU A 85 0.62 -2.24 -2.75
C LEU A 85 -0.65 -1.86 -1.99
N GLY A 86 -1.52 -2.84 -1.72
CA GLY A 86 -2.87 -2.57 -1.24
C GLY A 86 -3.59 -1.56 -2.16
N GLY A 87 -4.29 -0.59 -1.59
CA GLY A 87 -4.89 0.53 -2.33
C GLY A 87 -3.92 1.71 -2.53
N CYS A 88 -2.64 1.48 -2.70
CA CYS A 88 -1.57 2.41 -3.02
C CYS A 88 -1.51 3.73 -2.21
N ALA A 89 -2.13 3.76 -1.02
CA ALA A 89 -2.19 4.99 -0.21
C ALA A 89 -0.79 5.52 0.16
N VAL A 90 0.11 4.64 0.58
CA VAL A 90 1.48 5.03 0.98
C VAL A 90 2.34 5.35 -0.23
N SER A 91 2.31 4.52 -1.27
CA SER A 91 3.12 4.72 -2.48
C SER A 91 2.72 5.98 -3.25
N ASN A 92 1.41 6.28 -3.36
CA ASN A 92 0.92 7.53 -3.93
C ASN A 92 1.36 8.75 -3.09
N PHE A 93 1.25 8.65 -1.76
CA PHE A 93 1.71 9.72 -0.86
C PHE A 93 3.21 9.99 -1.00
N LEU A 94 4.04 8.92 -1.07
CA LEU A 94 5.49 9.05 -1.27
C LEU A 94 5.83 9.64 -2.63
N SER A 95 5.11 9.24 -3.69
CA SER A 95 5.28 9.81 -5.04
C SER A 95 4.93 11.29 -5.09
N PHE A 96 3.91 11.73 -4.35
CA PHE A 96 3.55 13.13 -4.21
C PHE A 96 4.62 13.92 -3.42
N LEU A 97 5.09 13.35 -2.31
CA LEU A 97 6.07 14.01 -1.42
C LEU A 97 7.47 14.08 -2.06
N TYR A 98 7.87 13.07 -2.82
CA TYR A 98 9.17 12.94 -3.47
C TYR A 98 9.03 12.71 -4.99
N PRO A 99 8.62 13.70 -5.77
CA PRO A 99 8.33 13.53 -7.21
C PRO A 99 9.56 13.17 -8.05
N GLN A 100 10.76 13.38 -7.51
CA GLN A 100 12.02 13.03 -8.17
C GLN A 100 12.58 11.67 -7.72
N ALA A 101 12.04 11.07 -6.65
CA ALA A 101 12.47 9.77 -6.19
C ALA A 101 11.97 8.66 -7.13
N ILE A 102 12.78 7.64 -7.30
CA ILE A 102 12.36 6.41 -7.98
C ILE A 102 11.65 5.54 -6.94
N ILE A 103 10.41 5.16 -7.23
CA ILE A 103 9.58 4.33 -6.35
C ILE A 103 9.21 3.06 -7.10
N ASP A 104 9.75 1.95 -6.62
CA ASP A 104 9.38 0.62 -7.08
C ASP A 104 8.43 -0.01 -6.04
N VAL A 105 7.28 -0.49 -6.49
CA VAL A 105 6.32 -1.23 -5.65
C VAL A 105 6.18 -2.63 -6.20
N VAL A 106 6.24 -3.63 -5.33
CA VAL A 106 6.09 -5.03 -5.72
C VAL A 106 4.81 -5.59 -5.12
N GLU A 107 3.92 -6.07 -5.96
CA GLU A 107 2.64 -6.67 -5.56
C GLU A 107 2.47 -8.04 -6.21
N ILE A 108 2.12 -9.04 -5.40
CA ILE A 108 1.96 -10.42 -5.86
C ILE A 108 0.62 -10.68 -6.53
N ASP A 109 -0.39 -9.88 -6.22
CA ASP A 109 -1.76 -10.08 -6.68
C ASP A 109 -2.09 -9.09 -7.81
N GLN A 110 -2.11 -9.57 -9.07
CA GLN A 110 -2.45 -8.74 -10.23
C GLN A 110 -3.83 -8.06 -10.09
N LYS A 111 -4.80 -8.72 -9.41
CA LYS A 111 -6.12 -8.12 -9.18
C LYS A 111 -6.05 -6.90 -8.26
N VAL A 112 -5.15 -6.90 -7.28
CA VAL A 112 -4.90 -5.73 -6.41
C VAL A 112 -4.36 -4.58 -7.26
N ILE A 113 -3.43 -4.83 -8.18
CA ILE A 113 -2.87 -3.82 -9.09
C ILE A 113 -3.99 -3.23 -9.97
N ASP A 114 -4.79 -4.08 -10.60
CA ASP A 114 -5.88 -3.66 -11.50
C ASP A 114 -6.93 -2.81 -10.76
N ILE A 115 -7.32 -3.26 -9.57
CA ILE A 115 -8.25 -2.54 -8.70
C ILE A 115 -7.67 -1.19 -8.26
N SER A 116 -6.38 -1.14 -7.95
CA SER A 116 -5.71 0.09 -7.51
C SER A 116 -5.62 1.11 -8.64
N LYS A 117 -5.36 0.68 -9.87
CA LYS A 117 -5.45 1.53 -11.07
C LYS A 117 -6.87 2.09 -11.26
N LYS A 118 -7.88 1.25 -11.10
CA LYS A 118 -9.27 1.63 -11.38
C LYS A 118 -9.90 2.48 -10.27
N PHE A 119 -9.57 2.23 -9.01
CA PHE A 119 -10.31 2.79 -7.87
C PHE A 119 -9.46 3.62 -6.90
N PHE A 120 -8.13 3.47 -6.88
CA PHE A 120 -7.27 4.10 -5.89
C PHE A 120 -6.25 5.09 -6.49
N PHE A 121 -6.50 5.53 -7.73
CA PHE A 121 -5.70 6.54 -8.40
C PHE A 121 -4.23 6.14 -8.58
N LEU A 122 -3.96 4.83 -8.68
CA LEU A 122 -2.64 4.35 -9.06
C LEU A 122 -2.34 4.82 -10.48
N ASN A 123 -1.35 5.68 -10.60
CA ASN A 123 -0.89 6.21 -11.88
C ASN A 123 0.63 6.07 -11.97
N GLU A 124 1.08 5.05 -12.72
CA GLU A 124 2.51 4.81 -12.94
C GLU A 124 3.12 5.90 -13.80
N THR A 125 4.35 6.29 -13.46
CA THR A 125 5.15 7.29 -14.18
C THR A 125 6.52 6.71 -14.52
N LEU A 126 7.43 7.51 -15.05
CA LEU A 126 8.82 7.10 -15.23
C LEU A 126 9.51 6.75 -13.90
N ASN A 127 9.16 7.49 -12.84
CA ASN A 127 9.75 7.34 -11.51
C ASN A 127 8.91 6.50 -10.52
N TYR A 128 7.70 6.11 -10.88
CA TYR A 128 6.82 5.30 -10.04
C TYR A 128 6.32 4.09 -10.81
N LYS A 129 6.81 2.91 -10.45
CA LYS A 129 6.54 1.65 -11.12
C LYS A 129 5.94 0.62 -10.18
N VAL A 130 5.01 -0.18 -10.70
CA VAL A 130 4.46 -1.33 -9.98
C VAL A 130 4.85 -2.62 -10.72
N HIS A 131 5.47 -3.52 -10.00
CA HIS A 131 5.95 -4.82 -10.49
C HIS A 131 5.04 -5.93 -9.97
N HIS A 132 4.45 -6.70 -10.88
CA HIS A 132 3.70 -7.90 -10.53
C HIS A 132 4.70 -9.04 -10.29
N ASP A 133 5.09 -9.23 -9.03
CA ASP A 133 6.07 -10.25 -8.65
C ASP A 133 5.93 -10.60 -7.15
N ASP A 134 6.56 -11.71 -6.73
CA ASP A 134 6.79 -11.99 -5.32
C ASP A 134 7.92 -11.12 -4.78
N GLY A 135 7.70 -10.44 -3.63
CA GLY A 135 8.66 -9.47 -3.09
C GLY A 135 10.05 -10.05 -2.81
N ARG A 136 10.14 -11.33 -2.38
CA ARG A 136 11.42 -12.00 -2.18
C ARG A 136 12.11 -12.31 -3.48
N GLN A 137 11.36 -12.77 -4.49
CA GLN A 137 11.91 -13.06 -5.81
C GLN A 137 12.40 -11.78 -6.49
N PHE A 138 11.65 -10.70 -6.35
CA PHE A 138 12.04 -9.38 -6.87
C PHE A 138 13.40 -8.94 -6.31
N ILE A 139 13.57 -8.97 -4.97
CA ILE A 139 14.86 -8.61 -4.34
C ILE A 139 15.99 -9.51 -4.81
N ARG A 140 15.76 -10.81 -4.96
CA ARG A 140 16.78 -11.78 -5.42
C ARG A 140 17.20 -11.58 -6.86
N LYS A 141 16.31 -11.09 -7.73
CA LYS A 141 16.62 -10.75 -9.13
C LYS A 141 17.48 -9.50 -9.24
N MET A 142 17.45 -8.65 -8.22
CA MET A 142 18.30 -7.48 -8.20
C MET A 142 19.75 -7.90 -8.00
N SER A 143 20.64 -7.27 -8.76
CA SER A 143 22.08 -7.45 -8.58
C SER A 143 22.49 -7.07 -7.15
N ASN A 144 23.67 -7.54 -6.69
CA ASN A 144 24.19 -7.24 -5.35
C ASN A 144 24.55 -5.75 -5.15
N GLU A 145 23.95 -4.85 -5.90
CA GLU A 145 24.16 -3.42 -5.80
C GLU A 145 23.19 -2.81 -4.80
N LYS A 146 23.74 -2.03 -3.89
CA LYS A 146 22.92 -1.21 -2.98
C LYS A 146 22.15 -0.18 -3.77
N THR A 147 20.85 -0.38 -3.85
CA THR A 147 19.99 0.30 -4.81
C THR A 147 18.96 1.21 -4.12
N TYR A 148 18.44 0.81 -2.95
CA TYR A 148 17.36 1.52 -2.27
C TYR A 148 17.83 2.20 -1.00
N ASP A 149 17.39 3.45 -0.80
CA ASP A 149 17.66 4.21 0.42
C ASP A 149 16.64 3.89 1.51
N LEU A 150 15.47 3.37 1.11
CA LEU A 150 14.37 3.06 2.00
C LEU A 150 13.58 1.87 1.46
N ILE A 151 13.30 0.90 2.32
CA ILE A 151 12.52 -0.29 1.96
C ILE A 151 11.37 -0.44 2.95
N TYR A 152 10.14 -0.44 2.44
CA TYR A 152 8.94 -0.74 3.21
C TYR A 152 8.48 -2.18 2.97
N LEU A 153 8.22 -2.91 4.05
CA LEU A 153 7.60 -4.23 4.02
C LEU A 153 6.17 -4.13 4.56
N ASP A 154 5.20 -4.01 3.66
CA ASP A 154 3.76 -3.90 3.95
C ASP A 154 2.95 -5.02 3.28
N ALA A 155 3.55 -6.20 3.15
CA ALA A 155 2.90 -7.37 2.58
C ALA A 155 2.14 -8.14 3.65
N PHE A 156 0.81 -8.20 3.55
CA PHE A 156 -0.04 -8.93 4.47
C PHE A 156 -0.84 -10.02 3.76
N LYS A 157 -0.83 -11.22 4.36
CA LYS A 157 -1.71 -12.33 3.99
C LYS A 157 -2.51 -12.74 5.21
N SER A 158 -3.82 -12.49 5.19
CA SER A 158 -4.72 -12.92 6.26
C SER A 158 -4.35 -12.40 7.67
N GLY A 159 -3.92 -11.13 7.77
CA GLY A 159 -3.59 -10.50 9.04
C GLY A 159 -2.16 -10.72 9.54
N SER A 160 -1.28 -11.36 8.75
CA SER A 160 0.13 -11.53 9.09
C SER A 160 1.03 -11.38 7.86
N ILE A 161 2.29 -11.00 8.10
CA ILE A 161 3.31 -11.01 7.05
C ILE A 161 3.56 -12.47 6.64
N PRO A 162 3.62 -12.79 5.32
CA PRO A 162 3.95 -14.12 4.83
C PRO A 162 5.26 -14.67 5.41
N PHE A 163 5.29 -15.97 5.74
CA PHE A 163 6.43 -16.57 6.42
C PHE A 163 7.74 -16.36 5.68
N HIS A 164 7.75 -16.51 4.34
CA HIS A 164 8.95 -16.38 3.52
C HIS A 164 9.54 -14.95 3.49
N LEU A 165 8.77 -13.93 3.94
CA LEU A 165 9.22 -12.55 4.10
C LEU A 165 9.60 -12.20 5.55
N LYS A 166 9.73 -13.21 6.44
CA LYS A 166 10.12 -13.03 7.86
C LYS A 166 11.39 -13.82 8.23
N THR A 167 12.06 -14.43 7.28
CA THR A 167 13.24 -15.26 7.53
C THR A 167 14.51 -14.41 7.58
N ILE A 168 15.53 -14.89 8.31
CA ILE A 168 16.84 -14.25 8.36
C ILE A 168 17.39 -14.06 6.94
N GLN A 169 17.29 -15.09 6.11
CA GLN A 169 17.77 -15.05 4.71
C GLN A 169 17.05 -13.97 3.88
N PHE A 170 15.77 -13.69 4.17
CA PHE A 170 15.09 -12.59 3.50
C PHE A 170 15.65 -11.23 3.93
N TYR A 171 15.92 -11.03 5.22
CA TYR A 171 16.52 -9.79 5.70
C TYR A 171 17.99 -9.63 5.24
N GLU A 172 18.73 -10.72 5.08
CA GLU A 172 20.06 -10.70 4.43
C GLU A 172 19.94 -10.26 2.97
N ASP A 173 18.95 -10.80 2.23
CA ASP A 173 18.64 -10.39 0.85
C ASP A 173 18.28 -8.88 0.79
N VAL A 174 17.43 -8.39 1.72
CA VAL A 174 17.07 -6.96 1.85
C VAL A 174 18.31 -6.10 2.13
N ASN A 175 19.18 -6.51 3.06
CA ASN A 175 20.37 -5.74 3.42
C ASN A 175 21.39 -5.61 2.26
N ARG A 176 21.39 -6.54 1.32
CA ARG A 176 22.24 -6.44 0.13
C ARG A 176 21.84 -5.33 -0.82
N VAL A 177 20.54 -5.03 -0.89
CA VAL A 177 19.98 -4.01 -1.80
C VAL A 177 19.69 -2.68 -1.10
N LEU A 178 19.77 -2.62 0.24
CA LEU A 178 19.61 -1.40 1.02
C LEU A 178 20.92 -0.62 1.09
N SER A 179 20.89 0.64 0.71
CA SER A 179 22.04 1.56 0.81
C SER A 179 22.40 1.85 2.27
N PRO A 180 23.66 2.18 2.58
CA PRO A 180 24.09 2.57 3.92
C PRO A 180 23.34 3.80 4.43
#